data_49583318c89f175b624357a12068208f
#
_entry.id   49583318c89f175b624357a12068208f
#
_cell.length_a   1.000
_cell.length_b   1.000
_cell.length_c   1.000
_cell.angle_alpha   90.00
_cell.angle_beta   90.00
_cell.angle_gamma   90.00
#
_symmetry.space_group_name_H-M   'P 1'
#
loop_
_entity.id
_entity.type
_entity.pdbx_description
1 polymer ?
#
loop_
_entity_poly.entity_id
_entity_poly.type
_entity_poly.pdbx_seq_one_letter_code
_entity_poly.pdbx_strand_id
1 'polypeptide(L)'
;MRAKFAGVEETEMSASAWLPVAFVLGYLLGSIPFGLILTKLAGTQDLRSIGSGNIGATNVLRTGRKGLAAATLLLDMLKGTAAVIIAGYYGGPNAAMLAALGAFLGHLFPVWLNFKGGKGVAVYIGVLIGLFWPAAVMFCLLWLATAVTSRYSSLSALVASFVTPIFLWWFGHPALASLFAVLTLLLFYMHRENIRRLQAGTEGRIGEK
;
A
#
# COMPACT_ATOMS: atom_id res chain seq x y z
N MET A 1 29.55 -16.97 -46.22
CA MET A 1 29.96 -17.66 -44.98
C MET A 1 29.21 -17.02 -43.84
N ARG A 2 27.98 -17.51 -43.52
CA ARG A 2 27.16 -17.00 -42.40
C ARG A 2 27.36 -17.97 -41.21
N ALA A 3 28.05 -17.52 -40.20
CA ALA A 3 28.19 -18.26 -38.95
C ALA A 3 26.83 -18.30 -38.25
N LYS A 4 26.27 -19.51 -38.11
CA LYS A 4 25.15 -19.81 -37.21
C LYS A 4 25.65 -19.67 -35.78
N PHE A 5 25.26 -18.61 -35.09
CA PHE A 5 25.26 -18.62 -33.64
C PHE A 5 24.08 -19.51 -33.19
N ALA A 6 24.42 -20.75 -32.83
CA ALA A 6 23.48 -21.70 -32.29
C ALA A 6 23.19 -21.35 -30.85
N GLY A 7 21.90 -21.21 -30.52
CA GLY A 7 21.30 -21.75 -29.32
C GLY A 7 21.74 -21.12 -27.99
N VAL A 8 21.31 -19.91 -27.69
CA VAL A 8 20.79 -19.63 -26.37
C VAL A 8 19.28 -19.64 -26.54
N GLU A 9 18.62 -20.77 -26.26
CA GLU A 9 17.21 -20.78 -25.93
C GLU A 9 17.10 -19.90 -24.67
N GLU A 10 16.73 -18.64 -24.88
CA GLU A 10 16.17 -17.86 -23.79
C GLU A 10 14.92 -18.63 -23.35
N THR A 11 15.05 -19.38 -22.27
CA THR A 11 13.93 -20.01 -21.58
C THR A 11 13.09 -18.88 -21.00
N GLU A 12 12.26 -18.26 -21.85
CA GLU A 12 11.23 -17.33 -21.37
C GLU A 12 10.37 -18.09 -20.38
N MET A 13 10.44 -17.65 -19.14
CA MET A 13 9.60 -18.20 -18.06
C MET A 13 8.15 -18.09 -18.47
N SER A 14 7.40 -19.19 -18.45
CA SER A 14 5.96 -19.16 -18.79
C SER A 14 5.23 -18.14 -17.91
N ALA A 15 4.20 -17.49 -18.46
CA ALA A 15 3.42 -16.48 -17.72
C ALA A 15 2.90 -17.00 -16.37
N SER A 16 2.61 -18.30 -16.25
CA SER A 16 2.20 -18.95 -15.00
C SER A 16 3.32 -19.06 -13.97
N ALA A 17 4.58 -19.23 -14.41
CA ALA A 17 5.73 -19.30 -13.52
C ALA A 17 6.06 -17.92 -12.89
N TRP A 18 5.66 -16.82 -13.54
CA TRP A 18 5.79 -15.48 -12.99
C TRP A 18 4.86 -15.19 -11.80
N LEU A 19 3.73 -15.89 -11.67
CA LEU A 19 2.72 -15.60 -10.64
C LEU A 19 3.27 -15.72 -9.21
N PRO A 20 3.89 -16.84 -8.78
CA PRO A 20 4.48 -16.94 -7.44
C PRO A 20 5.64 -15.97 -7.25
N VAL A 21 6.47 -15.76 -8.27
CA VAL A 21 7.60 -14.81 -8.21
C VAL A 21 7.10 -13.39 -7.99
N ALA A 22 6.05 -12.97 -8.71
CA ALA A 22 5.43 -11.67 -8.57
C ALA A 22 4.88 -11.44 -7.15
N PHE A 23 4.21 -12.45 -6.57
CA PHE A 23 3.71 -12.36 -5.20
C PHE A 23 4.84 -12.19 -4.19
N VAL A 24 5.91 -13.01 -4.29
CA VAL A 24 7.06 -12.95 -3.38
C VAL A 24 7.82 -11.62 -3.54
N LEU A 25 8.06 -11.18 -4.77
CA LEU A 25 8.66 -9.88 -5.05
C LEU A 25 7.83 -8.74 -4.42
N GLY A 26 6.52 -8.77 -4.65
CA GLY A 26 5.60 -7.80 -4.06
C GLY A 26 5.70 -7.81 -2.54
N TYR A 27 5.62 -8.99 -1.91
CA TYR A 27 5.70 -9.13 -0.46
C TYR A 27 7.02 -8.58 0.11
N LEU A 28 8.15 -8.89 -0.51
CA LEU A 28 9.46 -8.41 -0.05
C LEU A 28 9.56 -6.88 -0.17
N LEU A 29 9.19 -6.30 -1.31
CA LEU A 29 9.17 -4.85 -1.49
C LEU A 29 8.20 -4.18 -0.53
N GLY A 30 6.98 -4.71 -0.41
CA GLY A 30 5.95 -4.20 0.49
C GLY A 30 6.37 -4.20 1.94
N SER A 31 7.13 -5.20 2.37
CA SER A 31 7.55 -5.36 3.75
C SER A 31 8.71 -4.45 4.19
N ILE A 32 9.27 -3.61 3.30
CA ILE A 32 10.25 -2.59 3.68
C ILE A 32 9.54 -1.52 4.55
N PRO A 33 9.94 -1.33 5.83
CA PRO A 33 9.24 -0.45 6.76
C PRO A 33 9.82 0.97 6.73
N PHE A 34 9.56 1.74 5.66
CA PHE A 34 10.18 3.05 5.46
C PHE A 34 9.98 4.01 6.63
N GLY A 35 8.81 4.00 7.29
CA GLY A 35 8.58 4.85 8.46
C GLY A 35 9.57 4.58 9.60
N LEU A 36 9.85 3.32 9.91
CA LEU A 36 10.84 2.97 10.94
C LEU A 36 12.26 3.28 10.49
N ILE A 37 12.61 3.00 9.22
CA ILE A 37 13.94 3.25 8.68
C ILE A 37 14.25 4.75 8.73
N LEU A 38 13.36 5.58 8.18
CA LEU A 38 13.55 7.02 8.11
C LEU A 38 13.63 7.69 9.50
N THR A 39 12.74 7.27 10.41
CA THR A 39 12.73 7.84 11.77
C THR A 39 13.95 7.41 12.58
N LYS A 40 14.43 6.18 12.41
CA LYS A 40 15.66 5.70 13.03
C LYS A 40 16.88 6.47 12.51
N LEU A 41 17.00 6.65 11.18
CA LEU A 41 18.09 7.42 10.57
C LEU A 41 18.06 8.89 10.98
N ALA A 42 16.90 9.46 11.23
CA ALA A 42 16.74 10.84 11.70
C ALA A 42 16.90 11.00 13.22
N GLY A 43 17.23 9.95 13.96
CA GLY A 43 17.44 9.99 15.41
C GLY A 43 16.18 10.34 16.21
N THR A 44 14.98 10.01 15.69
CA THR A 44 13.72 10.24 16.42
C THR A 44 13.39 9.06 17.34
N GLN A 45 12.38 9.25 18.20
CA GLN A 45 11.83 8.16 19.02
C GLN A 45 11.26 7.04 18.15
N ASP A 46 11.26 5.81 18.67
CA ASP A 46 10.63 4.67 17.99
C ASP A 46 9.13 4.92 17.79
N LEU A 47 8.67 4.84 16.55
CA LEU A 47 7.25 5.06 16.20
C LEU A 47 6.30 4.12 16.94
N ARG A 48 6.78 2.96 17.37
CA ARG A 48 5.98 1.96 18.09
C ARG A 48 5.68 2.36 19.53
N SER A 49 6.46 3.31 20.09
CA SER A 49 6.28 3.84 21.45
C SER A 49 5.45 5.13 21.51
N ILE A 50 5.06 5.69 20.36
CA ILE A 50 4.34 6.97 20.31
C ILE A 50 2.97 6.83 19.61
N GLY A 51 2.03 7.67 20.02
CA GLY A 51 0.73 7.82 19.37
C GLY A 51 -0.03 6.49 19.25
N SER A 52 -0.30 6.06 18.01
CA SER A 52 -1.01 4.81 17.75
C SER A 52 -0.11 3.57 17.71
N GLY A 53 1.19 3.71 17.91
CA GLY A 53 2.17 2.63 17.74
C GLY A 53 2.35 2.14 16.29
N ASN A 54 1.67 2.80 15.32
CA ASN A 54 1.72 2.41 13.91
C ASN A 54 2.96 2.98 13.22
N ILE A 55 3.53 2.23 12.26
CA ILE A 55 4.74 2.60 11.52
C ILE A 55 4.49 3.54 10.33
N GLY A 56 3.23 3.90 10.03
CA GLY A 56 2.85 4.69 8.84
C GLY A 56 3.00 6.20 9.03
N ALA A 57 2.90 6.93 7.93
CA ALA A 57 3.13 8.38 7.82
C ALA A 57 2.32 9.24 8.82
N THR A 58 1.06 8.88 9.11
CA THR A 58 0.23 9.61 10.08
C THR A 58 0.83 9.56 11.50
N ASN A 59 1.47 8.45 11.88
CA ASN A 59 2.14 8.36 13.18
C ASN A 59 3.49 9.06 13.15
N VAL A 60 4.21 9.02 12.01
CA VAL A 60 5.44 9.81 11.81
C VAL A 60 5.16 11.31 11.95
N LEU A 61 4.01 11.79 11.46
CA LEU A 61 3.62 13.20 11.60
C LEU A 61 3.53 13.66 13.07
N ARG A 62 3.21 12.76 13.99
CA ARG A 62 3.17 13.06 15.45
C ARG A 62 4.53 13.34 16.07
N THR A 63 5.63 12.96 15.40
CA THR A 63 6.98 13.37 15.80
C THR A 63 7.24 14.88 15.57
N GLY A 64 6.31 15.59 14.93
CA GLY A 64 6.48 16.98 14.48
C GLY A 64 7.27 17.13 13.19
N ARG A 65 7.87 16.07 12.66
CA ARG A 65 8.73 16.09 11.47
C ARG A 65 7.93 15.84 10.19
N LYS A 66 7.29 16.90 9.65
CA LYS A 66 6.44 16.84 8.46
C LYS A 66 7.16 16.25 7.24
N GLY A 67 8.44 16.59 7.03
CA GLY A 67 9.24 16.05 5.91
C GLY A 67 9.43 14.53 5.98
N LEU A 68 9.68 13.97 7.18
CA LEU A 68 9.77 12.51 7.37
C LEU A 68 8.42 11.82 7.13
N ALA A 69 7.31 12.43 7.54
CA ALA A 69 5.98 11.91 7.29
C ALA A 69 5.67 11.87 5.79
N ALA A 70 5.99 12.94 5.06
CA ALA A 70 5.82 13.00 3.61
C ALA A 70 6.72 11.97 2.89
N ALA A 71 7.99 11.85 3.28
CA ALA A 71 8.91 10.86 2.73
C ALA A 71 8.44 9.41 3.01
N THR A 72 7.94 9.13 4.21
CA THR A 72 7.35 7.83 4.56
C THR A 72 6.16 7.51 3.68
N LEU A 73 5.23 8.47 3.50
CA LEU A 73 4.06 8.31 2.63
C LEU A 73 4.49 7.98 1.20
N LEU A 74 5.40 8.80 0.65
CA LEU A 74 5.87 8.66 -0.72
C LEU A 74 6.58 7.33 -0.96
N LEU A 75 7.51 6.93 -0.09
CA LEU A 75 8.26 5.68 -0.25
C LEU A 75 7.37 4.44 -0.04
N ASP A 76 6.39 4.49 0.88
CA ASP A 76 5.41 3.42 1.04
C ASP A 76 4.45 3.31 -0.16
N MET A 77 4.14 4.42 -0.85
CA MET A 77 3.42 4.39 -2.13
C MET A 77 4.30 3.80 -3.23
N LEU A 78 5.52 4.33 -3.39
CA LEU A 78 6.44 3.94 -4.45
C LEU A 78 6.82 2.45 -4.39
N LYS A 79 6.99 1.84 -3.21
CA LYS A 79 7.28 0.40 -3.12
C LYS A 79 6.14 -0.46 -3.68
N GLY A 80 4.87 -0.04 -3.46
CA GLY A 80 3.70 -0.70 -4.04
C GLY A 80 3.61 -0.52 -5.55
N THR A 81 3.82 0.72 -6.02
CA THR A 81 3.85 1.04 -7.46
C THR A 81 4.96 0.26 -8.17
N ALA A 82 6.18 0.25 -7.61
CA ALA A 82 7.31 -0.47 -8.19
C ALA A 82 7.04 -1.97 -8.30
N ALA A 83 6.48 -2.59 -7.24
CA ALA A 83 6.14 -4.01 -7.26
C ALA A 83 5.19 -4.35 -8.42
N VAL A 84 4.16 -3.55 -8.61
CA VAL A 84 3.15 -3.73 -9.67
C VAL A 84 3.77 -3.55 -11.06
N ILE A 85 4.53 -2.47 -11.26
CA ILE A 85 5.11 -2.15 -12.58
C ILE A 85 6.13 -3.23 -12.97
N ILE A 86 7.03 -3.62 -12.06
CA ILE A 86 8.05 -4.64 -12.33
C ILE A 86 7.38 -5.97 -12.67
N ALA A 87 6.45 -6.44 -11.83
CA ALA A 87 5.77 -7.71 -12.05
C ALA A 87 4.90 -7.68 -13.33
N GLY A 88 4.25 -6.55 -13.62
CA GLY A 88 3.46 -6.37 -14.83
C GLY A 88 4.28 -6.38 -16.10
N TYR A 89 5.47 -5.79 -16.07
CA TYR A 89 6.40 -5.77 -17.20
C TYR A 89 6.87 -7.17 -17.62
N TYR A 90 7.24 -8.01 -16.62
CA TYR A 90 7.77 -9.35 -16.88
C TYR A 90 6.71 -10.44 -16.97
N GLY A 91 5.63 -10.36 -16.20
CA GLY A 91 4.64 -11.43 -16.05
C GLY A 91 3.20 -11.06 -16.42
N GLY A 92 2.98 -9.85 -16.96
CA GLY A 92 1.68 -9.39 -17.41
C GLY A 92 0.69 -9.02 -16.31
N PRO A 93 -0.58 -8.76 -16.67
CA PRO A 93 -1.58 -8.18 -15.75
C PRO A 93 -1.85 -9.02 -14.49
N ASN A 94 -1.89 -10.34 -14.62
CA ASN A 94 -2.13 -11.22 -13.47
C ASN A 94 -0.97 -11.21 -12.48
N ALA A 95 0.27 -11.15 -12.96
CA ALA A 95 1.46 -11.01 -12.13
C ALA A 95 1.46 -9.65 -11.41
N ALA A 96 1.08 -8.56 -12.09
CA ALA A 96 0.91 -7.24 -11.48
C ALA A 96 -0.11 -7.26 -10.32
N MET A 97 -1.24 -7.92 -10.50
CA MET A 97 -2.27 -8.06 -9.46
C MET A 97 -1.78 -8.88 -8.25
N LEU A 98 -1.04 -9.97 -8.49
CA LEU A 98 -0.45 -10.77 -7.41
C LEU A 98 0.67 -10.01 -6.68
N ALA A 99 1.48 -9.24 -7.39
CA ALA A 99 2.47 -8.36 -6.76
C ALA A 99 1.81 -7.27 -5.91
N ALA A 100 0.67 -6.72 -6.35
CA ALA A 100 -0.12 -5.77 -5.57
C ALA A 100 -0.61 -6.39 -4.25
N LEU A 101 -1.17 -7.60 -4.30
CA LEU A 101 -1.58 -8.34 -3.11
C LEU A 101 -0.38 -8.63 -2.21
N GLY A 102 0.73 -9.12 -2.77
CA GLY A 102 1.98 -9.37 -2.06
C GLY A 102 2.50 -8.10 -1.36
N ALA A 103 2.58 -6.97 -2.09
CA ALA A 103 3.05 -5.70 -1.54
C ALA A 103 2.18 -5.19 -0.39
N PHE A 104 0.87 -5.34 -0.52
CA PHE A 104 -0.06 -4.96 0.52
C PHE A 104 0.10 -5.84 1.77
N LEU A 105 0.11 -7.17 1.61
CA LEU A 105 0.33 -8.12 2.71
C LEU A 105 1.70 -7.93 3.37
N GLY A 106 2.75 -7.71 2.58
CA GLY A 106 4.10 -7.43 3.10
C GLY A 106 4.15 -6.18 3.97
N HIS A 107 3.40 -5.13 3.62
CA HIS A 107 3.30 -3.93 4.45
C HIS A 107 2.49 -4.15 5.73
N LEU A 108 1.42 -4.93 5.68
CA LEU A 108 0.59 -5.24 6.85
C LEU A 108 1.29 -6.20 7.82
N PHE A 109 1.96 -7.21 7.28
CA PHE A 109 2.49 -8.34 8.01
C PHE A 109 3.96 -8.64 7.64
N PRO A 110 4.90 -7.67 7.82
CA PRO A 110 6.31 -7.88 7.47
C PRO A 110 6.96 -8.90 8.41
N VAL A 111 7.58 -9.95 7.83
CA VAL A 111 8.17 -11.05 8.61
C VAL A 111 9.23 -10.58 9.61
N TRP A 112 10.07 -9.61 9.23
CA TRP A 112 11.13 -9.06 10.09
C TRP A 112 10.65 -8.11 11.20
N LEU A 113 9.35 -7.79 11.22
CA LEU A 113 8.71 -7.06 12.32
C LEU A 113 7.72 -7.95 13.10
N ASN A 114 7.94 -9.27 13.11
CA ASN A 114 7.03 -10.23 13.75
C ASN A 114 5.57 -10.03 13.30
N PHE A 115 5.37 -9.80 12.01
CA PHE A 115 4.07 -9.56 11.36
C PHE A 115 3.28 -8.36 11.90
N LYS A 116 3.95 -7.39 12.54
CA LYS A 116 3.35 -6.16 13.07
C LYS A 116 3.74 -4.96 12.21
N GLY A 117 3.04 -4.77 11.10
CA GLY A 117 3.30 -3.72 10.12
C GLY A 117 2.38 -2.50 10.24
N GLY A 118 2.17 -1.84 9.09
CA GLY A 118 1.30 -0.67 8.94
C GLY A 118 -0.15 -1.02 8.66
N LYS A 119 -0.95 0.00 8.29
CA LYS A 119 -2.38 -0.16 7.95
C LYS A 119 -2.65 -0.23 6.44
N GLY A 120 -1.63 -0.04 5.62
CA GLY A 120 -1.68 -0.26 4.19
C GLY A 120 -2.14 0.91 3.32
N VAL A 121 -2.60 2.04 3.87
CA VAL A 121 -3.21 3.13 3.06
C VAL A 121 -2.28 3.64 1.96
N ALA A 122 -1.01 3.93 2.28
CA ALA A 122 -0.03 4.40 1.31
C ALA A 122 0.25 3.35 0.22
N VAL A 123 0.43 2.07 0.62
CA VAL A 123 0.64 0.98 -0.34
C VAL A 123 -0.61 0.74 -1.20
N TYR A 124 -1.81 0.88 -0.63
CA TYR A 124 -3.07 0.80 -1.37
C TYR A 124 -3.11 1.84 -2.50
N ILE A 125 -2.77 3.09 -2.20
CA ILE A 125 -2.64 4.14 -3.22
C ILE A 125 -1.55 3.79 -4.23
N GLY A 126 -0.40 3.30 -3.77
CA GLY A 126 0.72 2.93 -4.63
C GLY A 126 0.38 1.83 -5.63
N VAL A 127 -0.33 0.77 -5.19
CA VAL A 127 -0.76 -0.30 -6.11
C VAL A 127 -1.87 0.17 -7.05
N LEU A 128 -2.76 1.11 -6.63
CA LEU A 128 -3.71 1.76 -7.52
C LEU A 128 -3.00 2.56 -8.62
N ILE A 129 -1.96 3.31 -8.28
CA ILE A 129 -1.17 4.08 -9.27
C ILE A 129 -0.61 3.13 -10.33
N GLY A 130 -0.05 1.98 -9.92
CA GLY A 130 0.53 1.02 -10.84
C GLY A 130 -0.48 0.23 -11.68
N LEU A 131 -1.68 -0.06 -11.14
CA LEU A 131 -2.70 -0.86 -11.82
C LEU A 131 -3.71 -0.02 -12.60
N PHE A 132 -4.20 1.08 -12.00
CA PHE A 132 -5.21 1.95 -12.61
C PHE A 132 -5.18 3.33 -11.93
N TRP A 133 -4.30 4.22 -12.38
CA TRP A 133 -4.07 5.53 -11.77
C TRP A 133 -5.32 6.41 -11.61
N PRO A 134 -6.40 6.33 -12.47
CA PRO A 134 -7.59 7.16 -12.25
C PRO A 134 -8.30 6.80 -10.93
N ALA A 135 -8.27 5.53 -10.51
CA ALA A 135 -8.81 5.14 -9.20
C ALA A 135 -7.94 5.65 -8.04
N ALA A 136 -6.62 5.80 -8.24
CA ALA A 136 -5.76 6.44 -7.23
C ALA A 136 -6.11 7.92 -7.05
N VAL A 137 -6.38 8.64 -8.14
CA VAL A 137 -6.85 10.03 -8.08
C VAL A 137 -8.19 10.12 -7.35
N MET A 138 -9.16 9.29 -7.73
CA MET A 138 -10.45 9.22 -7.05
C MET A 138 -10.29 8.95 -5.55
N PHE A 139 -9.46 7.96 -5.18
CA PHE A 139 -9.16 7.65 -3.78
C PHE A 139 -8.62 8.87 -3.03
N CYS A 140 -7.62 9.56 -3.60
CA CYS A 140 -7.01 10.74 -2.98
C CYS A 140 -8.01 11.89 -2.82
N LEU A 141 -8.87 12.13 -3.81
CA LEU A 141 -9.91 13.17 -3.74
C LEU A 141 -10.95 12.87 -2.66
N LEU A 142 -11.43 11.63 -2.58
CA LEU A 142 -12.36 11.20 -1.52
C LEU A 142 -11.71 11.23 -0.14
N TRP A 143 -10.45 10.78 -0.05
CA TRP A 143 -9.70 10.84 1.20
C TRP A 143 -9.58 12.30 1.68
N LEU A 144 -9.19 13.21 0.78
CA LEU A 144 -9.03 14.63 1.09
C LEU A 144 -10.36 15.28 1.48
N ALA A 145 -11.43 15.06 0.70
CA ALA A 145 -12.77 15.58 1.00
C ALA A 145 -13.26 15.14 2.39
N THR A 146 -13.09 13.84 2.71
CA THR A 146 -13.46 13.31 4.01
C THR A 146 -12.55 13.85 5.12
N ALA A 147 -11.25 14.02 4.86
CA ALA A 147 -10.30 14.56 5.83
C ALA A 147 -10.60 16.03 6.17
N VAL A 148 -10.94 16.83 5.19
CA VAL A 148 -11.28 18.25 5.39
C VAL A 148 -12.59 18.40 6.19
N THR A 149 -13.60 17.59 5.88
CA THR A 149 -14.93 17.69 6.51
C THR A 149 -14.96 17.07 7.91
N SER A 150 -14.36 15.88 8.10
CA SER A 150 -14.41 15.12 9.35
C SER A 150 -13.23 15.36 10.28
N ARG A 151 -12.06 15.72 9.72
CA ARG A 151 -10.76 15.79 10.38
C ARG A 151 -10.24 14.43 10.90
N TYR A 152 -10.79 13.30 10.45
CA TYR A 152 -10.32 11.96 10.83
C TYR A 152 -9.60 11.27 9.64
N SER A 153 -8.28 11.09 9.75
CA SER A 153 -7.47 10.38 8.74
C SER A 153 -7.92 8.92 8.55
N SER A 154 -8.31 8.26 9.63
CA SER A 154 -8.79 6.86 9.59
C SER A 154 -10.14 6.75 8.88
N LEU A 155 -11.10 7.64 9.15
CA LEU A 155 -12.40 7.67 8.46
C LEU A 155 -12.20 7.92 6.98
N SER A 156 -11.30 8.85 6.61
CA SER A 156 -10.98 9.16 5.22
C SER A 156 -10.46 7.94 4.46
N ALA A 157 -9.57 7.15 5.10
CA ALA A 157 -9.04 5.93 4.50
C ALA A 157 -10.13 4.85 4.33
N LEU A 158 -11.02 4.70 5.32
CA LEU A 158 -12.14 3.76 5.26
C LEU A 158 -13.13 4.11 4.15
N VAL A 159 -13.54 5.38 4.06
CA VAL A 159 -14.47 5.86 3.01
C VAL A 159 -13.85 5.68 1.62
N ALA A 160 -12.63 6.15 1.42
CA ALA A 160 -11.97 6.08 0.11
C ALA A 160 -11.74 4.63 -0.32
N SER A 161 -11.29 3.74 0.58
CA SER A 161 -11.08 2.33 0.26
C SER A 161 -12.40 1.59 0.00
N PHE A 162 -13.49 1.92 0.70
CA PHE A 162 -14.81 1.32 0.46
C PHE A 162 -15.34 1.65 -0.94
N VAL A 163 -15.19 2.88 -1.40
CA VAL A 163 -15.67 3.31 -2.72
C VAL A 163 -14.81 2.73 -3.86
N THR A 164 -13.54 2.44 -3.61
CA THR A 164 -12.60 2.01 -4.67
C THR A 164 -13.05 0.78 -5.45
N PRO A 165 -13.42 -0.37 -4.85
CA PRO A 165 -13.87 -1.53 -5.62
C PRO A 165 -15.17 -1.25 -6.39
N ILE A 166 -16.07 -0.42 -5.87
CA ILE A 166 -17.31 -0.01 -6.54
C ILE A 166 -16.98 0.81 -7.79
N PHE A 167 -16.06 1.78 -7.64
CA PHE A 167 -15.58 2.60 -8.75
C PHE A 167 -14.95 1.74 -9.84
N LEU A 168 -14.05 0.81 -9.49
CA LEU A 168 -13.38 -0.07 -10.44
C LEU A 168 -14.39 -0.97 -11.19
N TRP A 169 -15.39 -1.49 -10.49
CA TRP A 169 -16.47 -2.27 -11.10
C TRP A 169 -17.26 -1.44 -12.12
N TRP A 170 -17.66 -0.23 -11.73
CA TRP A 170 -18.43 0.68 -12.57
C TRP A 170 -17.69 1.07 -13.85
N PHE A 171 -16.37 1.22 -13.77
CA PHE A 171 -15.51 1.53 -14.91
C PHE A 171 -15.03 0.31 -15.72
N GLY A 172 -15.65 -0.87 -15.52
CA GLY A 172 -15.39 -2.03 -16.36
C GLY A 172 -14.13 -2.82 -16.00
N HIS A 173 -13.61 -2.71 -14.77
CA HIS A 173 -12.44 -3.41 -14.29
C HIS A 173 -12.78 -4.45 -13.20
N PRO A 174 -13.58 -5.51 -13.48
CA PRO A 174 -14.09 -6.42 -12.45
C PRO A 174 -12.99 -7.19 -11.73
N ALA A 175 -11.91 -7.58 -12.42
CA ALA A 175 -10.77 -8.28 -11.79
C ALA A 175 -10.06 -7.39 -10.77
N LEU A 176 -9.83 -6.11 -11.10
CA LEU A 176 -9.28 -5.13 -10.16
C LEU A 176 -10.26 -4.85 -9.02
N ALA A 177 -11.55 -4.74 -9.30
CA ALA A 177 -12.57 -4.55 -8.27
C ALA A 177 -12.53 -5.68 -7.23
N SER A 178 -12.41 -6.94 -7.68
CA SER A 178 -12.29 -8.10 -6.78
C SER A 178 -11.01 -8.04 -5.93
N LEU A 179 -9.87 -7.73 -6.54
CA LEU A 179 -8.62 -7.53 -5.81
C LEU A 179 -8.78 -6.44 -4.73
N PHE A 180 -9.27 -5.25 -5.14
CA PHE A 180 -9.39 -4.12 -4.22
C PHE A 180 -10.49 -4.32 -3.17
N ALA A 181 -11.51 -5.16 -3.40
CA ALA A 181 -12.43 -5.60 -2.36
C ALA A 181 -11.70 -6.39 -1.27
N VAL A 182 -10.81 -7.33 -1.64
CA VAL A 182 -9.97 -8.06 -0.67
C VAL A 182 -9.04 -7.11 0.08
N LEU A 183 -8.34 -6.21 -0.62
CA LEU A 183 -7.45 -5.23 0.02
C LEU A 183 -8.23 -4.30 0.97
N THR A 184 -9.45 -3.92 0.61
CA THR A 184 -10.34 -3.10 1.45
C THR A 184 -10.74 -3.84 2.73
N LEU A 185 -11.13 -5.11 2.64
CA LEU A 185 -11.45 -5.92 3.82
C LEU A 185 -10.26 -6.01 4.79
N LEU A 186 -9.06 -6.26 4.25
CA LEU A 186 -7.84 -6.26 5.04
C LEU A 186 -7.55 -4.89 5.67
N LEU A 187 -7.74 -3.81 4.91
CA LEU A 187 -7.57 -2.44 5.41
C LEU A 187 -8.55 -2.15 6.56
N PHE A 188 -9.81 -2.53 6.44
CA PHE A 188 -10.81 -2.41 7.50
C PHE A 188 -10.40 -3.21 8.75
N TYR A 189 -9.92 -4.44 8.57
CA TYR A 189 -9.38 -5.25 9.67
C TYR A 189 -8.23 -4.54 10.38
N MET A 190 -7.29 -3.95 9.63
CA MET A 190 -6.17 -3.19 10.21
C MET A 190 -6.61 -1.88 10.87
N HIS A 191 -7.78 -1.36 10.54
CA HIS A 191 -8.37 -0.17 11.15
C HIS A 191 -9.38 -0.48 12.29
N ARG A 192 -9.54 -1.73 12.71
CA ARG A 192 -10.54 -2.12 13.72
C ARG A 192 -10.49 -1.29 15.02
N GLU A 193 -9.28 -0.95 15.48
CA GLU A 193 -9.13 -0.09 16.67
C GLU A 193 -9.51 1.38 16.40
N ASN A 194 -9.26 1.87 15.17
CA ASN A 194 -9.71 3.20 14.76
C ASN A 194 -11.25 3.23 14.65
N ILE A 195 -11.85 2.16 14.09
CA ILE A 195 -13.32 2.04 14.00
C ILE A 195 -13.94 2.08 15.40
N ARG A 196 -13.39 1.33 16.37
CA ARG A 196 -13.84 1.37 17.76
C ARG A 196 -13.75 2.78 18.36
N ARG A 197 -12.62 3.48 18.14
CA ARG A 197 -12.46 4.85 18.64
C ARG A 197 -13.37 5.86 17.93
N LEU A 198 -13.63 5.69 16.63
CA LEU A 198 -14.60 6.51 15.89
C LEU A 198 -16.00 6.34 16.47
N GLN A 199 -16.42 5.11 16.74
CA GLN A 199 -17.72 4.81 17.36
C GLN A 199 -17.84 5.35 18.78
N ALA A 200 -16.75 5.34 19.54
CA ALA A 200 -16.69 5.86 20.90
C ALA A 200 -16.47 7.40 20.96
N GLY A 201 -16.26 8.08 19.83
CA GLY A 201 -15.95 9.52 19.79
C GLY A 201 -14.55 9.88 20.31
N THR A 202 -13.64 8.91 20.43
CA THR A 202 -12.29 9.06 20.99
C THR A 202 -11.17 8.98 19.97
N GLU A 203 -11.50 8.95 18.68
CA GLU A 203 -10.48 8.96 17.62
C GLU A 203 -9.80 10.34 17.54
N GLY A 204 -8.46 10.34 17.43
CA GLY A 204 -7.69 11.59 17.34
C GLY A 204 -7.88 12.29 15.99
N ARG A 205 -8.13 13.60 16.05
CA ARG A 205 -8.33 14.42 14.84
C ARG A 205 -7.00 14.85 14.23
N ILE A 206 -7.02 15.12 12.93
CA ILE A 206 -5.87 15.71 12.21
C ILE A 206 -5.58 17.10 12.80
N GLY A 207 -4.33 17.31 13.25
CA GLY A 207 -3.89 18.58 13.81
C GLY A 207 -4.13 18.77 15.31
N GLU A 208 -4.74 17.82 16.02
CA GLU A 208 -4.76 17.81 17.50
C GLU A 208 -3.43 17.26 18.04
N LYS A 209 -2.91 17.95 19.06
CA LYS A 209 -1.71 17.54 19.78
C LYS A 209 -2.08 16.64 20.94
#